data_d1180e95ae632828b6a6b7b79a1bb358
#
_entry.id   d1180e95ae632828b6a6b7b79a1bb358
#
_cell.length_a   1.000
_cell.length_b   1.000
_cell.length_c   1.000
_cell.angle_alpha   90.00
_cell.angle_beta   90.00
_cell.angle_gamma   90.00
#
_symmetry.space_group_name_H-M   'P 1'
#
loop_
_entity.id
_entity.type
_entity.pdbx_description
1 polymer ?
#
loop_
_entity_poly.entity_id
_entity_poly.type
_entity_poly.pdbx_seq_one_letter_code
_entity_poly.pdbx_strand_id
1 'polypeptide(L)'
;MKGTIVLPSKKEAGTVIGLTALFLLLTAVCIGLRPEHVFMVGLYLLLFFTGKTTRKLAVALLPFALFGISYDWMRVFPNYEANSIDVENLYNLEKSLFGINDNGNILIPCEYFAIHNCRIADILAGIFYLCWVPVPIAFGLWLYLKGYRNSCLLY
;
A
#
# COMPACT_ATOMS: atom_id res chain seq x y z
N MET A 1 -12.18 22.92 19.05
CA MET A 1 -10.89 23.43 18.58
C MET A 1 -11.13 24.23 17.29
N LYS A 2 -11.01 25.57 17.32
CA LYS A 2 -11.12 26.41 16.12
C LYS A 2 -9.80 26.24 15.35
N GLY A 3 -9.82 25.46 14.30
CA GLY A 3 -8.67 25.32 13.40
C GLY A 3 -8.47 26.59 12.60
N THR A 4 -7.49 27.38 12.97
CA THR A 4 -7.05 28.53 12.17
C THR A 4 -6.47 27.99 10.87
N ILE A 5 -7.11 28.31 9.75
CA ILE A 5 -6.62 27.98 8.41
C ILE A 5 -5.35 28.84 8.17
N VAL A 6 -4.19 28.22 8.39
CA VAL A 6 -2.89 28.85 8.10
C VAL A 6 -2.40 28.30 6.78
N LEU A 7 -2.50 29.08 5.73
CA LEU A 7 -2.02 28.71 4.40
C LEU A 7 -0.48 28.49 4.42
N PRO A 8 0.04 27.58 3.59
CA PRO A 8 1.48 27.37 3.43
C PRO A 8 2.16 28.64 2.87
N SER A 9 3.47 28.77 3.11
CA SER A 9 4.23 29.81 2.45
C SER A 9 4.22 29.62 0.92
N LYS A 10 4.37 30.69 0.16
CA LYS A 10 4.38 30.62 -1.32
C LYS A 10 5.46 29.64 -1.83
N LYS A 11 6.61 29.57 -1.15
CA LYS A 11 7.70 28.63 -1.48
C LYS A 11 7.28 27.18 -1.23
N GLU A 12 6.72 26.88 -0.05
CA GLU A 12 6.22 25.52 0.27
C GLU A 12 5.12 25.06 -0.68
N ALA A 13 4.15 25.95 -0.97
CA ALA A 13 3.08 25.67 -1.90
C ALA A 13 3.61 25.36 -3.30
N GLY A 14 4.52 26.18 -3.82
CA GLY A 14 5.15 25.97 -5.12
C GLY A 14 5.94 24.67 -5.20
N THR A 15 6.70 24.34 -4.16
CA THR A 15 7.46 23.08 -4.10
C THR A 15 6.53 21.85 -4.12
N VAL A 16 5.49 21.86 -3.30
CA VAL A 16 4.55 20.72 -3.23
C VAL A 16 3.79 20.55 -4.54
N ILE A 17 3.29 21.63 -5.13
CA ILE A 17 2.60 21.58 -6.43
C ILE A 17 3.57 21.10 -7.52
N GLY A 18 4.80 21.59 -7.55
CA GLY A 18 5.81 21.16 -8.52
C GLY A 18 6.16 19.68 -8.39
N LEU A 19 6.34 19.17 -7.17
CA LEU A 19 6.64 17.75 -6.92
C LEU A 19 5.46 16.85 -7.28
N THR A 20 4.23 17.23 -6.93
CA THR A 20 3.04 16.44 -7.28
C THR A 20 2.76 16.45 -8.78
N ALA A 21 2.98 17.57 -9.47
CA ALA A 21 2.88 17.65 -10.92
C ALA A 21 3.94 16.79 -11.62
N LEU A 22 5.19 16.84 -11.15
CA LEU A 22 6.28 16.00 -11.65
C LEU A 22 5.97 14.51 -11.44
N PHE A 23 5.48 14.13 -10.26
CA PHE A 23 5.06 12.76 -9.97
C PHE A 23 3.98 12.29 -10.95
N LEU A 24 2.91 13.07 -11.16
CA LEU A 24 1.84 12.71 -12.09
C LEU A 24 2.35 12.59 -13.53
N LEU A 25 3.24 13.49 -13.95
CA LEU A 25 3.84 13.46 -15.29
C LEU A 25 4.68 12.20 -15.48
N LEU A 26 5.57 11.88 -14.54
CA LEU A 26 6.41 10.69 -14.61
C LEU A 26 5.56 9.42 -14.59
N THR A 27 4.55 9.37 -13.73
CA THR A 27 3.62 8.23 -13.65
C THR A 27 2.85 8.06 -14.96
N ALA A 28 2.37 9.16 -15.57
CA ALA A 28 1.68 9.12 -16.85
C ALA A 28 2.55 8.57 -17.99
N VAL A 29 3.84 8.92 -17.99
CA VAL A 29 4.78 8.49 -19.03
C VAL A 29 5.26 7.05 -18.81
N CYS A 30 5.57 6.66 -17.56
CA CYS A 30 6.23 5.39 -17.27
C CYS A 30 5.26 4.21 -17.05
N ILE A 31 4.10 4.46 -16.41
CA ILE A 31 3.20 3.40 -15.95
C ILE A 31 1.80 3.54 -16.55
N GLY A 32 1.45 4.74 -16.95
CA GLY A 32 0.08 5.12 -17.30
C GLY A 32 -0.69 5.66 -16.09
N LEU A 33 -1.36 6.79 -16.30
CA LEU A 33 -2.12 7.47 -15.26
C LEU A 33 -3.40 6.70 -14.93
N ARG A 34 -3.64 6.48 -13.62
CA ARG A 34 -4.84 5.84 -13.10
C ARG A 34 -5.59 6.76 -12.15
N PRO A 35 -6.90 6.52 -11.92
CA PRO A 35 -7.69 7.31 -10.97
C PRO A 35 -7.10 7.34 -9.56
N GLU A 36 -6.50 6.25 -9.09
CA GLU A 36 -5.90 6.16 -7.77
C GLU A 36 -4.71 7.13 -7.57
N HIS A 37 -3.90 7.38 -8.62
CA HIS A 37 -2.80 8.35 -8.53
C HIS A 37 -3.33 9.77 -8.36
N VAL A 38 -4.37 10.12 -9.11
CA VAL A 38 -5.02 11.43 -9.04
C VAL A 38 -5.69 11.59 -7.67
N PHE A 39 -6.36 10.54 -7.18
CA PHE A 39 -7.00 10.54 -5.86
C PHE A 39 -5.97 10.74 -4.74
N MET A 40 -4.84 9.99 -4.76
CA MET A 40 -3.77 10.13 -3.76
C MET A 40 -3.18 11.54 -3.74
N VAL A 41 -2.85 12.09 -4.91
CA VAL A 41 -2.33 13.46 -5.02
C VAL A 41 -3.37 14.48 -4.56
N GLY A 42 -4.62 14.33 -4.98
CA GLY A 42 -5.71 15.20 -4.55
C GLY A 42 -5.92 15.19 -3.04
N LEU A 43 -5.94 14.01 -2.42
CA LEU A 43 -6.05 13.85 -0.97
C LEU A 43 -4.85 14.49 -0.24
N TYR A 44 -3.62 14.26 -0.74
CA TYR A 44 -2.42 14.86 -0.17
C TYR A 44 -2.45 16.39 -0.24
N LEU A 45 -2.80 16.95 -1.39
CA LEU A 45 -2.93 18.40 -1.57
C LEU A 45 -4.04 18.97 -0.67
N LEU A 46 -5.18 18.30 -0.59
CA LEU A 46 -6.27 18.69 0.31
C LEU A 46 -5.77 18.78 1.75
N LEU A 47 -5.13 17.73 2.27
CA LEU A 47 -4.58 17.72 3.63
C LEU A 47 -3.52 18.81 3.83
N PHE A 48 -2.68 19.04 2.82
CA PHE A 48 -1.59 20.02 2.92
C PHE A 48 -2.10 21.46 2.97
N PHE A 49 -3.16 21.80 2.21
CA PHE A 49 -3.69 23.15 2.11
C PHE A 49 -4.80 23.48 3.11
N THR A 50 -5.44 22.47 3.72
CA THR A 50 -6.58 22.70 4.66
C THR A 50 -6.15 23.38 5.96
N GLY A 51 -4.97 23.07 6.50
CA GLY A 51 -4.54 23.69 7.74
C GLY A 51 -3.18 23.22 8.27
N LYS A 52 -2.71 23.89 9.35
CA LYS A 52 -1.40 23.57 9.95
C LYS A 52 -1.34 22.15 10.54
N THR A 53 -2.43 21.69 11.14
CA THR A 53 -2.51 20.35 11.75
C THR A 53 -2.59 19.26 10.70
N THR A 54 -3.42 19.46 9.67
CA THR A 54 -3.57 18.51 8.55
C THR A 54 -2.30 18.44 7.71
N ARG A 55 -1.56 19.54 7.55
CA ARG A 55 -0.24 19.57 6.90
C ARG A 55 0.78 18.71 7.65
N LYS A 56 0.83 18.82 8.99
CA LYS A 56 1.71 17.94 9.78
C LYS A 56 1.34 16.46 9.61
N LEU A 57 0.05 16.17 9.52
CA LEU A 57 -0.45 14.82 9.25
C LEU A 57 -0.05 14.36 7.84
N ALA A 58 -0.22 15.21 6.81
CA ALA A 58 0.20 14.91 5.44
C ALA A 58 1.70 14.56 5.36
N VAL A 59 2.55 15.32 6.07
CA VAL A 59 3.98 15.02 6.15
C VAL A 59 4.26 13.73 6.92
N ALA A 60 3.53 13.45 8.00
CA ALA A 60 3.69 12.20 8.75
C ALA A 60 3.25 10.95 7.96
N LEU A 61 2.33 11.10 7.00
CA LEU A 61 1.87 10.03 6.11
C LEU A 61 2.75 9.84 4.87
N LEU A 62 3.74 10.72 4.63
CA LEU A 62 4.66 10.59 3.48
C LEU A 62 5.33 9.23 3.35
N PRO A 63 5.84 8.57 4.41
CA PRO A 63 6.44 7.24 4.28
C PRO A 63 5.47 6.21 3.69
N PHE A 64 4.20 6.24 4.09
CA PHE A 64 3.16 5.35 3.54
C PHE A 64 2.85 5.67 2.08
N ALA A 65 2.79 6.96 1.73
CA ALA A 65 2.60 7.38 0.35
C ALA A 65 3.78 6.95 -0.53
N LEU A 66 5.02 7.14 -0.06
CA LEU A 66 6.23 6.71 -0.77
C LEU A 66 6.28 5.19 -0.93
N PHE A 67 5.89 4.43 0.09
CA PHE A 67 5.78 2.98 -0.02
C PHE A 67 4.78 2.57 -1.11
N GLY A 68 3.57 3.15 -1.10
CA GLY A 68 2.55 2.88 -2.12
C GLY A 68 3.02 3.23 -3.54
N ILE A 69 3.68 4.37 -3.69
CA ILE A 69 4.28 4.80 -4.96
C ILE A 69 5.36 3.80 -5.41
N SER A 70 6.28 3.43 -4.51
CA SER A 70 7.36 2.48 -4.83
C SER A 70 6.81 1.13 -5.27
N TYR A 71 5.76 0.65 -4.59
CA TYR A 71 5.09 -0.60 -4.93
C TYR A 71 4.45 -0.56 -6.33
N ASP A 72 3.75 0.53 -6.66
CA ASP A 72 3.13 0.67 -7.98
C ASP A 72 4.19 0.83 -9.09
N TRP A 73 5.30 1.51 -8.81
CA TRP A 73 6.41 1.70 -9.75
C TRP A 73 7.22 0.43 -10.02
N MET A 74 7.11 -0.62 -9.19
CA MET A 74 7.71 -1.93 -9.50
C MET A 74 7.23 -2.51 -10.84
N ARG A 75 6.09 -2.06 -11.35
CA ARG A 75 5.56 -2.45 -12.68
C ARG A 75 6.39 -1.95 -13.85
N VAL A 76 7.24 -0.91 -13.64
CA VAL A 76 8.17 -0.42 -14.66
C VAL A 76 9.22 -1.48 -14.99
N PHE A 77 9.52 -2.37 -14.03
CA PHE A 77 10.49 -3.45 -14.19
C PHE A 77 9.78 -4.80 -14.05
N PRO A 78 9.09 -5.27 -15.11
CA PRO A 78 8.40 -6.55 -15.06
C PRO A 78 9.43 -7.69 -14.96
N ASN A 79 9.41 -8.38 -13.82
CA ASN A 79 10.38 -9.42 -13.51
C ASN A 79 10.30 -10.61 -14.48
N TYR A 80 9.14 -10.83 -15.10
CA TYR A 80 8.92 -11.91 -16.07
C TYR A 80 9.65 -11.70 -17.40
N GLU A 81 10.09 -10.48 -17.73
CA GLU A 81 10.92 -10.19 -18.89
C GLU A 81 12.41 -10.50 -18.64
N ALA A 82 12.84 -10.40 -17.37
CA ALA A 82 14.23 -10.62 -16.97
C ALA A 82 14.50 -12.08 -16.59
N ASN A 83 13.53 -12.80 -16.04
CA ASN A 83 13.65 -14.17 -15.58
C ASN A 83 12.45 -15.00 -16.05
N SER A 84 12.71 -16.25 -16.46
CA SER A 84 11.65 -17.23 -16.68
C SER A 84 10.90 -17.46 -15.37
N ILE A 85 9.57 -17.51 -15.43
CA ILE A 85 8.74 -17.76 -14.25
C ILE A 85 8.94 -19.23 -13.84
N ASP A 86 9.56 -19.44 -12.69
CA ASP A 86 9.79 -20.76 -12.11
C ASP A 86 8.55 -21.22 -11.32
N VAL A 87 7.53 -21.65 -12.06
CA VAL A 87 6.27 -22.13 -11.45
C VAL A 87 6.43 -23.57 -10.96
N GLU A 88 7.12 -24.41 -11.73
CA GLU A 88 7.16 -25.85 -11.50
C GLU A 88 7.98 -26.21 -10.23
N ASN A 89 9.16 -25.63 -10.06
CA ASN A 89 9.98 -25.87 -8.88
C ASN A 89 9.29 -25.35 -7.61
N LEU A 90 8.67 -24.16 -7.68
CA LEU A 90 7.95 -23.59 -6.55
C LEU A 90 6.75 -24.45 -6.16
N TYR A 91 5.96 -24.90 -7.13
CA TYR A 91 4.84 -25.81 -6.92
C TYR A 91 5.27 -27.14 -6.29
N ASN A 92 6.33 -27.76 -6.82
CA ASN A 92 6.85 -29.02 -6.30
C ASN A 92 7.43 -28.85 -4.89
N LEU A 93 8.08 -27.73 -4.59
CA LEU A 93 8.56 -27.41 -3.26
C LEU A 93 7.40 -27.24 -2.28
N GLU A 94 6.38 -26.47 -2.62
CA GLU A 94 5.18 -26.31 -1.80
C GLU A 94 4.48 -27.63 -1.56
N LYS A 95 4.33 -28.46 -2.61
CA LYS A 95 3.76 -29.80 -2.52
C LYS A 95 4.53 -30.75 -1.63
N SER A 96 5.87 -30.65 -1.63
CA SER A 96 6.73 -31.49 -0.78
C SER A 96 6.69 -31.08 0.69
N LEU A 97 6.54 -29.76 0.98
CA LEU A 97 6.55 -29.23 2.34
C LEU A 97 5.16 -29.21 2.99
N PHE A 98 4.13 -28.93 2.21
CA PHE A 98 2.77 -28.67 2.70
C PHE A 98 1.71 -29.54 2.03
N GLY A 99 2.10 -30.56 1.27
CA GLY A 99 1.18 -31.43 0.55
C GLY A 99 0.19 -32.13 1.48
N ILE A 100 -1.09 -32.03 1.14
CA ILE A 100 -2.21 -32.66 1.86
C ILE A 100 -2.69 -33.86 1.04
N ASN A 101 -2.76 -35.04 1.67
CA ASN A 101 -3.25 -36.22 0.99
C ASN A 101 -4.77 -36.22 1.00
N ASP A 102 -5.35 -36.10 -0.17
CA ASP A 102 -6.81 -36.20 -0.40
C ASP A 102 -7.11 -37.39 -1.34
N ASN A 103 -7.70 -38.46 -0.82
CA ASN A 103 -8.07 -39.66 -1.55
C ASN A 103 -6.97 -40.26 -2.44
N GLY A 104 -5.70 -40.20 -1.96
CA GLY A 104 -4.53 -40.69 -2.68
C GLY A 104 -3.83 -39.69 -3.58
N ASN A 105 -4.38 -38.50 -3.76
CA ASN A 105 -3.75 -37.40 -4.45
C ASN A 105 -3.12 -36.44 -3.44
N ILE A 106 -1.86 -36.04 -3.69
CA ILE A 106 -1.21 -35.00 -2.88
C ILE A 106 -1.52 -33.65 -3.54
N LEU A 107 -2.29 -32.82 -2.83
CA LEU A 107 -2.69 -31.47 -3.25
C LEU A 107 -1.87 -30.44 -2.46
N ILE A 108 -1.57 -29.29 -3.07
CA ILE A 108 -1.08 -28.14 -2.33
C ILE A 108 -2.22 -27.50 -1.52
N PRO A 109 -1.95 -26.78 -0.42
CA PRO A 109 -2.98 -26.18 0.42
C PRO A 109 -4.00 -25.34 -0.36
N CYS A 110 -3.53 -24.59 -1.36
CA CYS A 110 -4.39 -23.79 -2.23
C CYS A 110 -5.41 -24.65 -3.00
N GLU A 111 -4.99 -25.78 -3.57
CA GLU A 111 -5.86 -26.71 -4.29
C GLU A 111 -6.83 -27.40 -3.33
N TYR A 112 -6.34 -27.85 -2.17
CA TYR A 112 -7.16 -28.51 -1.17
C TYR A 112 -8.30 -27.61 -0.68
N PHE A 113 -7.99 -26.37 -0.28
CA PHE A 113 -9.01 -25.42 0.19
C PHE A 113 -9.90 -24.86 -0.93
N ALA A 114 -9.49 -24.92 -2.18
CA ALA A 114 -10.36 -24.61 -3.31
C ALA A 114 -11.49 -25.66 -3.47
N ILE A 115 -11.20 -26.94 -3.13
CA ILE A 115 -12.17 -28.04 -3.19
C ILE A 115 -12.93 -28.15 -1.86
N HIS A 116 -12.24 -28.05 -0.73
CA HIS A 116 -12.77 -28.19 0.63
C HIS A 116 -12.88 -26.81 1.31
N ASN A 117 -13.62 -25.89 0.71
CA ASN A 117 -13.78 -24.56 1.27
C ASN A 117 -14.62 -24.55 2.56
N CYS A 118 -14.25 -23.71 3.50
CA CYS A 118 -14.98 -23.47 4.73
C CYS A 118 -15.35 -22.00 4.81
N ARG A 119 -16.66 -21.70 4.76
CA ARG A 119 -17.15 -20.32 4.74
C ARG A 119 -16.59 -19.43 5.86
N ILE A 120 -16.37 -20.02 7.06
CA ILE A 120 -15.81 -19.25 8.20
C ILE A 120 -14.34 -18.95 7.95
N ALA A 121 -13.55 -19.92 7.47
CA ALA A 121 -12.14 -19.73 7.14
C ALA A 121 -11.97 -18.71 6.00
N ASP A 122 -12.83 -18.76 4.99
CA ASP A 122 -12.81 -17.83 3.85
C ASP A 122 -13.10 -16.40 4.30
N ILE A 123 -14.08 -16.21 5.18
CA ILE A 123 -14.39 -14.88 5.75
C ILE A 123 -13.24 -14.37 6.59
N LEU A 124 -12.64 -15.19 7.45
CA LEU A 124 -11.49 -14.80 8.27
C LEU A 124 -10.28 -14.46 7.40
N ALA A 125 -9.96 -15.29 6.42
CA ALA A 125 -8.88 -15.02 5.47
C ALA A 125 -9.11 -13.70 4.72
N GLY A 126 -10.33 -13.44 4.26
CA GLY A 126 -10.71 -12.19 3.61
C GLY A 126 -10.56 -10.98 4.53
N ILE A 127 -10.97 -11.07 5.80
CA ILE A 127 -10.79 -10.01 6.79
C ILE A 127 -9.31 -9.75 7.02
N PHE A 128 -8.49 -10.77 7.26
CA PHE A 128 -7.04 -10.60 7.44
C PHE A 128 -6.38 -9.99 6.21
N TYR A 129 -6.76 -10.43 5.02
CA TYR A 129 -6.26 -9.86 3.77
C TYR A 129 -6.64 -8.38 3.63
N LEU A 130 -7.89 -8.00 3.94
CA LEU A 130 -8.33 -6.61 3.88
C LEU A 130 -7.68 -5.73 4.97
N CYS A 131 -7.32 -6.31 6.13
CA CYS A 131 -6.72 -5.57 7.24
C CYS A 131 -5.24 -5.22 7.02
N TRP A 132 -4.57 -5.85 6.11
CA TRP A 132 -3.12 -5.73 5.93
C TRP A 132 -2.64 -4.29 5.63
N VAL A 133 -3.43 -3.47 4.93
CA VAL A 133 -3.11 -2.05 4.67
C VAL A 133 -3.78 -1.10 5.67
N PRO A 134 -5.11 -1.20 5.93
CA PRO A 134 -5.79 -0.28 6.85
C PRO A 134 -5.29 -0.33 8.29
N VAL A 135 -4.91 -1.52 8.81
CA VAL A 135 -4.48 -1.66 10.20
C VAL A 135 -3.16 -0.94 10.49
N PRO A 136 -2.07 -1.11 9.69
CA PRO A 136 -0.85 -0.33 9.87
C PRO A 136 -1.08 1.18 9.78
N ILE A 137 -1.92 1.63 8.84
CA ILE A 137 -2.26 3.05 8.71
C ILE A 137 -3.00 3.56 9.96
N ALA A 138 -4.01 2.83 10.41
CA ALA A 138 -4.78 3.17 11.61
C ALA A 138 -3.89 3.19 12.87
N PHE A 139 -2.98 2.23 12.99
CA PHE A 139 -2.01 2.17 14.09
C PHE A 139 -1.02 3.34 14.04
N GLY A 140 -0.47 3.66 12.88
CA GLY A 140 0.39 4.82 12.69
C GLY A 140 -0.32 6.14 13.04
N LEU A 141 -1.57 6.31 12.61
CA LEU A 141 -2.41 7.45 12.97
C LEU A 141 -2.65 7.51 14.48
N TRP A 142 -2.96 6.38 15.12
CA TRP A 142 -3.17 6.29 16.56
C TRP A 142 -1.92 6.71 17.35
N LEU A 143 -0.73 6.21 16.96
CA LEU A 143 0.54 6.61 17.57
C LEU A 143 0.80 8.11 17.41
N TYR A 144 0.54 8.65 16.21
CA TYR A 144 0.69 10.08 15.95
C TYR A 144 -0.21 10.92 16.84
N LEU A 145 -1.51 10.55 16.99
CA LEU A 145 -2.48 11.25 17.82
C LEU A 145 -2.16 11.17 19.32
N LYS A 146 -1.55 10.06 19.76
CA LYS A 146 -1.11 9.87 21.16
C LYS A 146 0.21 10.58 21.48
N GLY A 147 0.85 11.23 20.51
CA GLY A 147 2.09 11.97 20.70
C GLY A 147 3.37 11.13 20.65
N TYR A 148 3.27 9.83 20.33
CA TYR A 148 4.43 8.94 20.12
C TYR A 148 5.05 9.18 18.73
N ARG A 149 5.40 10.44 18.46
CA ARG A 149 5.87 10.88 17.14
C ARG A 149 7.16 10.19 16.69
N ASN A 150 8.07 9.93 17.60
CA ASN A 150 9.33 9.26 17.29
C ASN A 150 9.11 7.80 16.90
N SER A 151 8.17 7.12 17.56
CA SER A 151 7.82 5.73 17.22
C SER A 151 7.08 5.63 15.90
N CYS A 152 6.32 6.65 15.51
CA CYS A 152 5.64 6.70 14.21
C CYS A 152 6.60 6.88 13.02
N LEU A 153 7.80 7.46 13.26
CA LEU A 153 8.83 7.68 12.22
C LEU A 153 9.83 6.52 12.12
N LEU A 154 9.81 5.56 13.06
CA LEU A 154 10.73 4.43 13.10
C LEU A 154 10.21 3.17 12.39
N TYR A 155 8.96 3.18 11.96
CA TYR A 155 8.30 2.14 11.21
C TYR A 155 7.75 2.77 9.92
#